data_65e0ca8e37e126ab8ec037a2bab3a236
#
_entry.id   65e0ca8e37e126ab8ec037a2bab3a236
#
_cell.length_a   1.000
_cell.length_b   1.000
_cell.length_c   1.000
_cell.angle_alpha   90.00
_cell.angle_beta   90.00
_cell.angle_gamma   90.00
#
_symmetry.space_group_name_H-M   'P 1'
#
loop_
_entity.id
_entity.type
_entity.pdbx_description
1 polymer ?
#
loop_
_entity_poly.entity_id
_entity_poly.type
_entity_poly.pdbx_seq_one_letter_code
_entity_poly.pdbx_strand_id
1 'polypeptide(L)'
;MKNYHPFQGKRSGAGLKRALIVLLVLALAAVLAFGVLLGIVLTGSRDSVRGDPRIMIILGCQVKPWGPSILLQDRLDKALEYFEAHPDTVIVTSGAQGADEPSTEAAAMRDYLVERGIPAEQILLEERSTNTLENIRYSLDVLAEHGYDVTADIAVVSNGFHLARVRMIWGRVCGGTYSLSTLAAPSSHMPSRLKMYVREPLALVKSFFVDR
;
A
#
# COMPACT_ATOMS: atom_id res chain seq x y z
N MET A 1 -32.52 9.87 -73.61
CA MET A 1 -31.58 10.17 -72.51
C MET A 1 -32.21 9.66 -71.19
N LYS A 2 -31.61 8.59 -70.60
CA LYS A 2 -32.09 8.05 -69.32
C LYS A 2 -31.35 8.77 -68.19
N ASN A 3 -32.09 9.45 -67.33
CA ASN A 3 -31.56 10.10 -66.14
C ASN A 3 -31.10 9.08 -65.14
N TYR A 4 -29.82 9.02 -64.87
CA TYR A 4 -29.18 8.19 -63.84
C TYR A 4 -29.22 8.95 -62.48
N HIS A 5 -30.08 8.52 -61.54
CA HIS A 5 -30.05 9.04 -60.19
C HIS A 5 -29.10 8.17 -59.38
N PRO A 6 -27.99 8.75 -58.84
CA PRO A 6 -27.14 7.99 -57.95
C PRO A 6 -27.86 7.74 -56.62
N PHE A 7 -27.87 6.49 -56.19
CA PHE A 7 -28.37 6.05 -54.91
C PHE A 7 -27.51 6.67 -53.78
N GLN A 8 -27.99 7.74 -53.17
CA GLN A 8 -27.41 8.25 -51.94
C GLN A 8 -27.80 7.33 -50.79
N GLY A 9 -26.94 6.37 -50.47
CA GLY A 9 -27.08 5.52 -49.31
C GLY A 9 -27.05 6.35 -48.04
N LYS A 10 -28.20 6.54 -47.35
CA LYS A 10 -28.28 7.08 -46.02
C LYS A 10 -27.35 6.25 -45.12
N ARG A 11 -26.14 6.74 -44.80
CA ARG A 11 -25.31 6.15 -43.76
C ARG A 11 -26.12 6.15 -42.46
N SER A 12 -26.57 4.99 -42.07
CA SER A 12 -27.45 4.80 -40.93
C SER A 12 -26.71 5.25 -39.66
N GLY A 13 -27.17 6.34 -39.05
CA GLY A 13 -26.67 6.81 -37.74
C GLY A 13 -26.92 5.83 -36.57
N ALA A 14 -27.56 4.68 -36.89
CA ALA A 14 -27.84 3.61 -35.92
C ALA A 14 -26.55 2.95 -35.42
N GLY A 15 -25.54 2.76 -36.26
CA GLY A 15 -24.24 2.20 -35.86
C GLY A 15 -23.49 3.10 -34.88
N LEU A 16 -23.47 4.42 -35.16
CA LEU A 16 -22.85 5.40 -34.27
C LEU A 16 -23.58 5.47 -32.90
N LYS A 17 -24.92 5.47 -32.89
CA LYS A 17 -25.70 5.46 -31.66
C LYS A 17 -25.41 4.22 -30.81
N ARG A 18 -25.35 3.03 -31.43
CA ARG A 18 -24.99 1.77 -30.73
C ARG A 18 -23.60 1.84 -30.15
N ALA A 19 -22.61 2.32 -30.91
CA ALA A 19 -21.24 2.50 -30.43
C ALA A 19 -21.17 3.45 -29.22
N LEU A 20 -21.89 4.60 -29.28
CA LEU A 20 -21.96 5.55 -28.18
C LEU A 20 -22.62 4.94 -26.91
N ILE A 21 -23.69 4.16 -27.08
CA ILE A 21 -24.34 3.46 -25.95
C ILE A 21 -23.37 2.45 -25.33
N VAL A 22 -22.64 1.65 -26.13
CA VAL A 22 -21.66 0.71 -25.62
C VAL A 22 -20.55 1.41 -24.87
N LEU A 23 -20.01 2.50 -25.42
CA LEU A 23 -19.00 3.31 -24.73
C LEU A 23 -19.50 3.88 -23.40
N LEU A 24 -20.74 4.38 -23.38
CA LEU A 24 -21.35 4.89 -22.16
C LEU A 24 -21.52 3.79 -21.09
N VAL A 25 -21.97 2.60 -21.49
CA VAL A 25 -22.13 1.44 -20.59
C VAL A 25 -20.76 1.01 -20.03
N LEU A 26 -19.73 0.94 -20.89
CA LEU A 26 -18.37 0.60 -20.44
C LEU A 26 -17.79 1.66 -19.49
N ALA A 27 -18.01 2.94 -19.78
CA ALA A 27 -17.58 4.02 -18.90
C ALA A 27 -18.30 3.95 -17.54
N LEU A 28 -19.61 3.71 -17.53
CA LEU A 28 -20.36 3.54 -16.30
C LEU A 28 -19.89 2.32 -15.49
N ALA A 29 -19.65 1.20 -16.15
CA ALA A 29 -19.10 0.00 -15.50
C ALA A 29 -17.71 0.25 -14.89
N ALA A 30 -16.85 0.99 -15.59
CA ALA A 30 -15.53 1.37 -15.07
C ALA A 30 -15.62 2.29 -13.83
N VAL A 31 -16.53 3.27 -13.84
CA VAL A 31 -16.78 4.15 -12.69
C VAL A 31 -17.30 3.35 -11.50
N LEU A 32 -18.23 2.44 -11.72
CA LEU A 32 -18.76 1.57 -10.65
C LEU A 32 -17.67 0.66 -10.08
N ALA A 33 -16.87 0.02 -10.94
CA ALA A 33 -15.74 -0.81 -10.50
C ALA A 33 -14.73 -0.01 -9.68
N PHE A 34 -14.37 1.20 -10.14
CA PHE A 34 -13.49 2.09 -9.38
C PHE A 34 -14.09 2.48 -8.03
N GLY A 35 -15.40 2.81 -7.99
CA GLY A 35 -16.12 3.11 -6.75
C GLY A 35 -16.09 1.97 -5.74
N VAL A 36 -16.28 0.72 -6.19
CA VAL A 36 -16.16 -0.47 -5.34
C VAL A 36 -14.74 -0.63 -4.80
N LEU A 37 -13.72 -0.52 -5.65
CA LEU A 37 -12.32 -0.61 -5.24
C LEU A 37 -11.94 0.51 -4.25
N LEU A 38 -12.38 1.72 -4.50
CA LEU A 38 -12.18 2.84 -3.57
C LEU A 38 -12.89 2.56 -2.23
N GLY A 39 -14.09 1.99 -2.24
CA GLY A 39 -14.79 1.55 -1.03
C GLY A 39 -13.98 0.53 -0.22
N ILE A 40 -13.35 -0.46 -0.89
CA ILE A 40 -12.45 -1.43 -0.24
C ILE A 40 -11.25 -0.72 0.39
N VAL A 41 -10.63 0.23 -0.32
CA VAL A 41 -9.50 1.01 0.21
C VAL A 41 -9.94 1.83 1.44
N LEU A 42 -11.06 2.52 1.37
CA LEU A 42 -11.57 3.36 2.46
C LEU A 42 -11.97 2.54 3.70
N THR A 43 -12.66 1.42 3.52
CA THR A 43 -13.03 0.53 4.63
C THR A 43 -11.81 -0.15 5.26
N GLY A 44 -10.78 -0.43 4.45
CA GLY A 44 -9.51 -0.98 4.89
C GLY A 44 -8.57 0.02 5.60
N SER A 45 -8.90 1.32 5.61
CA SER A 45 -8.02 2.40 6.08
C SER A 45 -8.05 2.63 7.60
N ARG A 46 -8.41 1.63 8.39
CA ARG A 46 -8.55 1.75 9.85
C ARG A 46 -7.60 0.83 10.57
N ASP A 47 -7.26 1.20 11.82
CA ASP A 47 -6.58 0.30 12.74
C ASP A 47 -7.39 -0.99 12.92
N SER A 48 -6.68 -2.10 12.99
CA SER A 48 -7.24 -3.40 13.32
C SER A 48 -6.19 -4.15 14.13
N VAL A 49 -6.13 -3.87 15.42
CA VAL A 49 -5.20 -4.52 16.35
C VAL A 49 -5.89 -5.72 16.97
N ARG A 50 -5.20 -6.85 16.98
CA ARG A 50 -5.63 -8.09 17.63
C ARG A 50 -4.60 -8.41 18.71
N GLY A 51 -5.08 -8.77 19.89
CA GLY A 51 -4.17 -9.11 20.98
C GLY A 51 -3.23 -7.96 21.37
N ASP A 52 -1.96 -8.30 21.60
CA ASP A 52 -0.89 -7.40 22.03
C ASP A 52 0.38 -7.71 21.21
N PRO A 53 0.44 -7.31 19.92
CA PRO A 53 1.57 -7.62 19.06
C PRO A 53 2.86 -6.99 19.59
N ARG A 54 3.87 -7.83 19.80
CA ARG A 54 5.22 -7.44 20.24
C ARG A 54 6.22 -7.37 19.08
N ILE A 55 5.75 -7.57 17.88
CA ILE A 55 6.51 -7.42 16.63
C ILE A 55 5.79 -6.41 15.76
N MET A 56 6.56 -5.45 15.23
CA MET A 56 6.05 -4.40 14.35
C MET A 56 6.87 -4.33 13.08
N ILE A 57 6.22 -4.30 11.92
CA ILE A 57 6.86 -4.03 10.64
C ILE A 57 6.40 -2.65 10.15
N ILE A 58 7.35 -1.75 9.90
CA ILE A 58 7.08 -0.42 9.33
C ILE A 58 7.45 -0.47 7.86
N LEU A 59 6.45 -0.28 6.99
CA LEU A 59 6.68 -0.29 5.54
C LEU A 59 7.22 1.05 5.07
N GLY A 60 8.27 1.02 4.27
CA GLY A 60 8.85 2.18 3.62
C GLY A 60 7.93 2.85 2.60
N CYS A 61 8.24 4.09 2.24
CA CYS A 61 7.45 4.87 1.28
C CYS A 61 8.30 5.76 0.38
N GLN A 62 9.13 6.61 0.92
CA GLN A 62 10.08 7.47 0.21
C GLN A 62 10.97 8.22 1.19
N VAL A 63 12.27 8.35 0.86
CA VAL A 63 13.22 9.24 1.53
C VAL A 63 13.57 10.41 0.61
N LYS A 64 13.59 11.61 1.17
CA LYS A 64 13.96 12.85 0.50
C LYS A 64 15.40 13.25 0.89
N PRO A 65 16.07 14.15 0.16
CA PRO A 65 17.41 14.61 0.56
C PRO A 65 17.51 15.18 1.99
N TRP A 66 16.38 15.58 2.55
CA TRP A 66 16.28 16.14 3.91
C TRP A 66 15.68 15.16 4.95
N GLY A 67 15.48 13.88 4.60
CA GLY A 67 14.97 12.84 5.49
C GLY A 67 13.67 12.18 4.99
N PRO A 68 12.98 11.43 5.84
CA PRO A 68 11.73 10.75 5.48
C PRO A 68 10.68 11.70 4.89
N SER A 69 9.98 11.28 3.84
CA SER A 69 8.84 12.04 3.30
C SER A 69 7.74 12.20 4.34
N ILE A 70 6.85 13.20 4.19
CA ILE A 70 5.76 13.44 5.15
C ILE A 70 4.91 12.17 5.37
N LEU A 71 4.61 11.41 4.30
CA LEU A 71 3.87 10.15 4.45
C LEU A 71 4.67 9.08 5.21
N LEU A 72 5.99 9.08 5.09
CA LEU A 72 6.85 8.18 5.86
C LEU A 72 6.94 8.63 7.31
N GLN A 73 7.05 9.93 7.57
CA GLN A 73 6.99 10.48 8.94
C GLN A 73 5.68 10.13 9.63
N ASP A 74 4.53 10.27 8.95
CA ASP A 74 3.22 9.87 9.48
C ASP A 74 3.22 8.40 9.95
N ARG A 75 3.92 7.48 9.24
CA ARG A 75 4.08 6.07 9.64
C ARG A 75 4.97 5.92 10.86
N LEU A 76 6.08 6.64 10.88
CA LEU A 76 7.05 6.59 11.98
C LEU A 76 6.45 7.15 13.27
N ASP A 77 5.70 8.24 13.17
CA ASP A 77 5.00 8.83 14.32
C ASP A 77 3.92 7.88 14.86
N LYS A 78 3.20 7.17 13.97
CA LYS A 78 2.25 6.12 14.38
C LYS A 78 2.94 4.92 15.06
N ALA A 79 4.13 4.57 14.61
CA ALA A 79 4.94 3.53 15.23
C ALA A 79 5.45 3.96 16.62
N LEU A 80 5.88 5.22 16.77
CA LEU A 80 6.27 5.78 18.07
C LEU A 80 5.11 5.79 19.07
N GLU A 81 3.92 6.23 18.64
CA GLU A 81 2.70 6.18 19.47
C GLU A 81 2.43 4.76 19.99
N TYR A 82 2.58 3.75 19.13
CA TYR A 82 2.39 2.36 19.53
C TYR A 82 3.49 1.89 20.50
N PHE A 83 4.75 2.22 20.21
CA PHE A 83 5.90 1.83 21.01
C PHE A 83 5.86 2.42 22.42
N GLU A 84 5.39 3.65 22.59
CA GLU A 84 5.22 4.27 23.90
C GLU A 84 4.33 3.43 24.85
N ALA A 85 3.29 2.80 24.30
CA ALA A 85 2.41 1.91 25.03
C ALA A 85 2.95 0.47 25.16
N HIS A 86 3.91 0.09 24.29
CA HIS A 86 4.44 -1.28 24.18
C HIS A 86 5.98 -1.25 24.00
N PRO A 87 6.74 -0.84 25.03
CA PRO A 87 8.18 -0.57 24.92
C PRO A 87 9.07 -1.79 24.65
N ASP A 88 8.53 -2.99 24.80
CA ASP A 88 9.23 -4.26 24.49
C ASP A 88 9.02 -4.70 23.01
N THR A 89 8.42 -3.85 22.17
CA THR A 89 8.15 -4.20 20.78
C THR A 89 9.43 -4.21 19.96
N VAL A 90 9.66 -5.31 19.21
CA VAL A 90 10.70 -5.39 18.19
C VAL A 90 10.18 -4.81 16.88
N ILE A 91 10.97 -3.97 16.24
CA ILE A 91 10.58 -3.24 15.04
C ILE A 91 11.42 -3.72 13.86
N VAL A 92 10.77 -4.05 12.75
CA VAL A 92 11.43 -4.20 11.45
C VAL A 92 11.13 -2.97 10.62
N THR A 93 12.16 -2.23 10.21
CA THR A 93 12.03 -1.18 9.19
C THR A 93 12.36 -1.77 7.83
N SER A 94 11.41 -1.69 6.87
CA SER A 94 11.51 -2.41 5.60
C SER A 94 11.40 -1.47 4.40
N GLY A 95 12.42 -1.49 3.54
CA GLY A 95 12.47 -0.74 2.28
C GLY A 95 13.89 -0.51 1.78
N ALA A 96 14.14 -0.86 0.51
CA ALA A 96 15.39 -0.59 -0.19
C ALA A 96 15.58 0.90 -0.49
N GLN A 97 16.71 1.23 -1.09
CA GLN A 97 17.00 2.57 -1.59
C GLN A 97 16.35 2.77 -2.97
N GLY A 98 15.47 3.75 -3.10
CA GLY A 98 14.95 4.18 -4.39
C GLY A 98 16.02 4.88 -5.24
N ALA A 99 15.82 4.95 -6.56
CA ALA A 99 16.81 5.49 -7.50
C ALA A 99 17.24 6.94 -7.18
N ASP A 100 16.33 7.73 -6.65
CA ASP A 100 16.55 9.16 -6.34
C ASP A 100 16.64 9.41 -4.82
N GLU A 101 16.94 8.38 -4.02
CA GLU A 101 16.98 8.47 -2.57
C GLU A 101 18.42 8.48 -2.04
N PRO A 102 18.71 9.24 -0.98
CA PRO A 102 20.07 9.35 -0.43
C PRO A 102 20.51 8.13 0.38
N SER A 103 19.57 7.32 0.85
CA SER A 103 19.79 6.11 1.64
C SER A 103 18.68 5.10 1.42
N THR A 104 18.79 3.90 2.00
CA THR A 104 17.68 2.97 2.07
C THR A 104 16.55 3.56 2.92
N GLU A 105 15.29 3.22 2.58
CA GLU A 105 14.15 3.64 3.38
C GLU A 105 14.25 3.07 4.79
N ALA A 106 14.70 1.81 4.92
CA ALA A 106 14.89 1.13 6.20
C ALA A 106 15.89 1.85 7.11
N ALA A 107 17.07 2.26 6.59
CA ALA A 107 18.06 2.99 7.38
C ALA A 107 17.54 4.36 7.82
N ALA A 108 16.91 5.11 6.92
CA ALA A 108 16.33 6.42 7.26
C ALA A 108 15.22 6.31 8.32
N MET A 109 14.42 5.24 8.28
CA MET A 109 13.40 4.98 9.30
C MET A 109 14.04 4.64 10.65
N ARG A 110 15.05 3.77 10.69
CA ARG A 110 15.78 3.47 11.91
C ARG A 110 16.35 4.75 12.55
N ASP A 111 17.06 5.55 11.77
CA ASP A 111 17.70 6.76 12.27
C ASP A 111 16.67 7.72 12.88
N TYR A 112 15.52 7.91 12.22
CA TYR A 112 14.40 8.69 12.73
C TYR A 112 13.86 8.19 14.08
N LEU A 113 13.73 6.86 14.23
CA LEU A 113 13.21 6.23 15.45
C LEU A 113 14.22 6.29 16.58
N VAL A 114 15.52 6.05 16.32
CA VAL A 114 16.59 6.12 17.29
C VAL A 114 16.75 7.55 17.84
N GLU A 115 16.70 8.56 16.98
CA GLU A 115 16.72 9.98 17.38
C GLU A 115 15.57 10.34 18.34
N ARG A 116 14.48 9.55 18.34
CA ARG A 116 13.29 9.74 19.19
C ARG A 116 13.20 8.77 20.35
N GLY A 117 14.31 8.07 20.64
CA GLY A 117 14.49 7.29 21.85
C GLY A 117 14.15 5.81 21.76
N ILE A 118 13.88 5.25 20.56
CA ILE A 118 13.79 3.81 20.42
C ILE A 118 15.19 3.20 20.44
N PRO A 119 15.46 2.18 21.29
CA PRO A 119 16.76 1.51 21.34
C PRO A 119 17.11 0.87 20.00
N ALA A 120 18.33 1.12 19.50
CA ALA A 120 18.76 0.60 18.19
C ALA A 120 18.75 -0.93 18.13
N GLU A 121 18.96 -1.61 19.25
CA GLU A 121 18.90 -3.07 19.39
C GLU A 121 17.50 -3.67 19.22
N GLN A 122 16.45 -2.86 19.32
CA GLN A 122 15.06 -3.27 19.06
C GLN A 122 14.66 -3.08 17.60
N ILE A 123 15.55 -2.55 16.74
CA ILE A 123 15.24 -2.25 15.34
C ILE A 123 16.05 -3.16 14.42
N LEU A 124 15.35 -4.00 13.66
CA LEU A 124 15.92 -4.83 12.60
C LEU A 124 15.73 -4.12 11.24
N LEU A 125 16.74 -4.23 10.38
CA LEU A 125 16.74 -3.61 9.06
C LEU A 125 16.43 -4.63 7.96
N GLU A 126 15.48 -4.33 7.11
CA GLU A 126 15.24 -5.02 5.85
C GLU A 126 15.43 -3.99 4.71
N GLU A 127 16.52 -4.10 3.95
CA GLU A 127 16.99 -3.09 3.00
C GLU A 127 16.92 -3.53 1.52
N ARG A 128 16.27 -4.65 1.22
CA ARG A 128 16.29 -5.28 -0.12
C ARG A 128 14.98 -5.10 -0.88
N SER A 129 13.88 -4.90 -0.16
CA SER A 129 12.54 -4.90 -0.73
C SER A 129 12.26 -3.67 -1.60
N THR A 130 11.69 -3.89 -2.78
CA THR A 130 11.34 -2.84 -3.75
C THR A 130 9.83 -2.70 -3.99
N ASN A 131 9.05 -3.57 -3.36
CA ASN A 131 7.58 -3.60 -3.46
C ASN A 131 6.96 -4.21 -2.20
N THR A 132 5.65 -4.10 -2.07
CA THR A 132 4.94 -4.51 -0.84
C THR A 132 5.02 -6.02 -0.56
N LEU A 133 5.06 -6.86 -1.61
CA LEU A 133 5.21 -8.30 -1.44
C LEU A 133 6.57 -8.64 -0.84
N GLU A 134 7.62 -8.02 -1.35
CA GLU A 134 8.99 -8.18 -0.85
C GLU A 134 9.13 -7.61 0.56
N ASN A 135 8.55 -6.42 0.84
CA ASN A 135 8.55 -5.86 2.19
C ASN A 135 8.03 -6.88 3.22
N ILE A 136 6.90 -7.53 2.94
CA ILE A 136 6.32 -8.51 3.86
C ILE A 136 7.20 -9.76 3.94
N ARG A 137 7.58 -10.36 2.81
CA ARG A 137 8.38 -11.60 2.79
C ARG A 137 9.72 -11.41 3.48
N TYR A 138 10.49 -10.41 3.08
CA TYR A 138 11.84 -10.20 3.59
C TYR A 138 11.84 -9.73 5.06
N SER A 139 10.80 -9.00 5.50
CA SER A 139 10.65 -8.71 6.93
C SER A 139 10.40 -9.97 7.75
N LEU A 140 9.59 -10.90 7.25
CA LEU A 140 9.38 -12.20 7.92
C LEU A 140 10.67 -13.04 7.92
N ASP A 141 11.45 -13.02 6.82
CA ASP A 141 12.74 -13.69 6.75
C ASP A 141 13.72 -13.12 7.79
N VAL A 142 13.84 -11.79 7.88
CA VAL A 142 14.67 -11.10 8.88
C VAL A 142 14.25 -11.46 10.31
N LEU A 143 12.97 -11.49 10.60
CA LEU A 143 12.46 -11.91 11.92
C LEU A 143 12.86 -13.36 12.23
N ALA A 144 12.67 -14.29 11.29
CA ALA A 144 13.02 -15.69 11.46
C ALA A 144 14.53 -15.90 11.65
N GLU A 145 15.37 -15.18 10.88
CA GLU A 145 16.84 -15.20 11.01
C GLU A 145 17.31 -14.74 12.39
N HIS A 146 16.56 -13.85 13.05
CA HIS A 146 16.84 -13.37 14.41
C HIS A 146 16.12 -14.19 15.50
N GLY A 147 15.47 -15.31 15.13
CA GLY A 147 14.84 -16.24 16.07
C GLY A 147 13.48 -15.80 16.61
N TYR A 148 12.84 -14.81 15.99
CA TYR A 148 11.48 -14.40 16.37
C TYR A 148 10.41 -15.33 15.79
N ASP A 149 9.34 -15.53 16.54
CA ASP A 149 8.19 -16.34 16.10
C ASP A 149 7.35 -15.53 15.10
N VAL A 150 7.51 -15.84 13.81
CA VAL A 150 6.73 -15.20 12.72
C VAL A 150 5.27 -15.66 12.68
N THR A 151 4.87 -16.67 13.48
CA THR A 151 3.46 -17.09 13.62
C THR A 151 2.70 -16.28 14.67
N ALA A 152 3.43 -15.49 15.48
CA ALA A 152 2.83 -14.56 16.43
C ALA A 152 2.01 -13.47 15.71
N ASP A 153 1.24 -12.70 16.50
CA ASP A 153 0.54 -11.53 15.96
C ASP A 153 1.55 -10.41 15.64
N ILE A 154 1.60 -10.00 14.39
CA ILE A 154 2.52 -8.98 13.89
C ILE A 154 1.71 -7.74 13.51
N ALA A 155 2.12 -6.58 14.03
CA ALA A 155 1.57 -5.30 13.63
C ALA A 155 2.29 -4.77 12.38
N VAL A 156 1.54 -4.38 11.35
CA VAL A 156 2.09 -3.69 10.18
C VAL A 156 1.63 -2.25 10.18
N VAL A 157 2.59 -1.32 10.16
CA VAL A 157 2.35 0.12 10.09
C VAL A 157 2.43 0.59 8.65
N SER A 158 1.39 1.24 8.17
CA SER A 158 1.37 1.92 6.88
C SER A 158 0.28 2.99 6.84
N ASN A 159 0.31 3.88 5.84
CA ASN A 159 -0.79 4.83 5.66
C ASN A 159 -2.10 4.10 5.36
N GLY A 160 -3.22 4.61 5.90
CA GLY A 160 -4.52 3.95 5.83
C GLY A 160 -4.91 3.50 4.42
N PHE A 161 -4.71 4.34 3.39
CA PHE A 161 -5.02 3.99 2.00
C PHE A 161 -4.31 2.73 1.49
N HIS A 162 -3.16 2.37 2.06
CA HIS A 162 -2.34 1.23 1.64
C HIS A 162 -2.74 -0.10 2.32
N LEU A 163 -3.38 -0.05 3.48
CA LEU A 163 -3.62 -1.23 4.32
C LEU A 163 -4.51 -2.30 3.68
N ALA A 164 -5.44 -1.92 2.81
CA ALA A 164 -6.23 -2.91 2.06
C ALA A 164 -5.34 -3.82 1.21
N ARG A 165 -4.33 -3.26 0.54
CA ARG A 165 -3.35 -3.99 -0.25
C ARG A 165 -2.39 -4.80 0.62
N VAL A 166 -1.96 -4.25 1.74
CA VAL A 166 -1.15 -4.98 2.73
C VAL A 166 -1.88 -6.24 3.21
N ARG A 167 -3.14 -6.14 3.61
CA ARG A 167 -3.93 -7.31 4.07
C ARG A 167 -4.09 -8.37 2.97
N MET A 168 -4.33 -7.94 1.74
CA MET A 168 -4.44 -8.87 0.61
C MET A 168 -3.13 -9.64 0.37
N ILE A 169 -2.00 -8.93 0.37
CA ILE A 169 -0.67 -9.54 0.14
C ILE A 169 -0.28 -10.41 1.33
N TRP A 170 -0.51 -9.95 2.57
CA TRP A 170 -0.28 -10.74 3.79
C TRP A 170 -1.00 -12.08 3.74
N GLY A 171 -2.29 -12.08 3.40
CA GLY A 171 -3.08 -13.32 3.28
C GLY A 171 -2.51 -14.29 2.25
N ARG A 172 -1.81 -13.80 1.21
CA ARG A 172 -1.14 -14.66 0.21
C ARG A 172 0.19 -15.20 0.70
N VAL A 173 1.01 -14.35 1.32
CA VAL A 173 2.33 -14.73 1.83
C VAL A 173 2.19 -15.74 2.97
N CYS A 174 1.26 -15.48 3.87
CA CYS A 174 1.09 -16.26 5.10
C CYS A 174 0.01 -17.35 5.01
N GLY A 175 -0.68 -17.49 3.88
CA GLY A 175 -1.71 -18.52 3.68
C GLY A 175 -2.86 -18.50 4.70
N GLY A 176 -3.09 -17.36 5.37
CA GLY A 176 -4.08 -17.22 6.43
C GLY A 176 -3.66 -17.79 7.79
N THR A 177 -2.44 -18.31 7.91
CA THR A 177 -1.93 -18.96 9.13
C THR A 177 -1.46 -17.95 10.18
N TYR A 178 -0.93 -16.80 9.75
CA TYR A 178 -0.34 -15.80 10.65
C TYR A 178 -1.33 -14.68 10.93
N SER A 179 -1.39 -14.26 12.20
CA SER A 179 -2.22 -13.14 12.62
C SER A 179 -1.62 -11.82 12.14
N LEU A 180 -2.47 -10.91 11.68
CA LEU A 180 -2.09 -9.58 11.23
C LEU A 180 -2.86 -8.53 12.00
N SER A 181 -2.14 -7.70 12.72
CA SER A 181 -2.60 -6.40 13.20
C SER A 181 -2.18 -5.29 12.23
N THR A 182 -2.99 -4.28 12.05
CA THR A 182 -2.64 -3.14 11.18
C THR A 182 -2.81 -1.85 11.93
N LEU A 183 -1.80 -0.98 11.82
CA LEU A 183 -1.77 0.37 12.37
C LEU A 183 -1.83 1.37 11.21
N ALA A 184 -2.92 2.12 11.16
CA ALA A 184 -3.22 3.07 10.09
C ALA A 184 -2.60 4.42 10.40
N ALA A 185 -1.43 4.71 9.85
CA ALA A 185 -0.88 6.04 9.89
C ALA A 185 -1.78 7.04 9.15
N PRO A 186 -1.94 8.26 9.65
CA PRO A 186 -2.64 9.31 8.93
C PRO A 186 -1.95 9.63 7.61
N SER A 187 -2.57 10.45 6.80
CA SER A 187 -1.97 11.01 5.59
C SER A 187 -2.14 12.52 5.68
N SER A 188 -1.23 13.14 6.46
CA SER A 188 -1.33 14.54 6.84
C SER A 188 -1.18 15.49 5.65
N HIS A 189 -0.37 15.11 4.64
CA HIS A 189 -0.18 15.90 3.43
C HIS A 189 -1.31 15.68 2.42
N MET A 190 -2.26 16.62 2.37
CA MET A 190 -3.48 16.53 1.53
C MET A 190 -3.24 16.20 0.05
N PRO A 191 -2.29 16.86 -0.68
CA PRO A 191 -2.04 16.52 -2.07
C PRO A 191 -1.59 15.08 -2.28
N SER A 192 -0.70 14.58 -1.43
CA SER A 192 -0.26 13.18 -1.46
C SER A 192 -1.41 12.24 -1.13
N ARG A 193 -2.23 12.56 -0.12
CA ARG A 193 -3.38 11.77 0.28
C ARG A 193 -4.35 11.58 -0.88
N LEU A 194 -4.74 12.67 -1.55
CA LEU A 194 -5.67 12.61 -2.68
C LEU A 194 -5.10 11.77 -3.83
N LYS A 195 -3.83 12.01 -4.19
CA LYS A 195 -3.13 11.23 -5.21
C LYS A 195 -3.14 9.73 -4.89
N MET A 196 -2.88 9.36 -3.62
CA MET A 196 -2.84 7.95 -3.21
C MET A 196 -4.21 7.29 -3.23
N TYR A 197 -5.29 7.96 -2.80
CA TYR A 197 -6.64 7.40 -2.90
C TYR A 197 -7.12 7.16 -4.34
N VAL A 198 -6.58 7.90 -5.33
CA VAL A 198 -6.82 7.61 -6.75
C VAL A 198 -5.95 6.45 -7.24
N ARG A 199 -4.70 6.39 -6.78
CA ARG A 199 -3.72 5.37 -7.22
C ARG A 199 -3.99 3.98 -6.62
N GLU A 200 -4.32 3.91 -5.34
CA GLU A 200 -4.40 2.63 -4.61
C GLU A 200 -5.49 1.67 -5.11
N PRO A 201 -6.68 2.11 -5.54
CA PRO A 201 -7.63 1.23 -6.23
C PRO A 201 -7.02 0.49 -7.43
N LEU A 202 -6.24 1.20 -8.25
CA LEU A 202 -5.57 0.62 -9.41
C LEU A 202 -4.38 -0.26 -9.00
N ALA A 203 -3.62 0.16 -7.99
CA ALA A 203 -2.52 -0.62 -7.42
C ALA A 203 -3.02 -1.94 -6.80
N LEU A 204 -4.20 -1.93 -6.16
CA LEU A 204 -4.83 -3.13 -5.62
C LEU A 204 -5.15 -4.15 -6.72
N VAL A 205 -5.69 -3.70 -7.86
CA VAL A 205 -5.93 -4.55 -9.02
C VAL A 205 -4.63 -5.10 -9.58
N LYS A 206 -3.61 -4.25 -9.78
CA LYS A 206 -2.28 -4.70 -10.23
C LYS A 206 -1.74 -5.79 -9.29
N SER A 207 -1.71 -5.51 -8.00
CA SER A 207 -1.21 -6.46 -7.00
C SER A 207 -2.03 -7.76 -6.96
N PHE A 208 -3.33 -7.68 -7.24
CA PHE A 208 -4.17 -8.88 -7.32
C PHE A 208 -3.72 -9.85 -8.42
N PHE A 209 -3.25 -9.38 -9.55
CA PHE A 209 -2.84 -10.22 -10.68
C PHE A 209 -1.33 -10.51 -10.70
N VAL A 210 -0.49 -9.61 -10.20
CA VAL A 210 0.97 -9.65 -10.37
C VAL A 210 1.69 -10.12 -9.11
N ASP A 211 1.30 -9.63 -7.93
CA ASP A 211 1.99 -9.93 -6.66
C ASP A 211 1.44 -11.27 -6.09
N ARG A 212 2.05 -12.38 -6.51
CA ARG A 212 1.63 -13.76 -6.15
C ARG A 212 2.76 -14.50 -5.42
#